data_bf6a5486c04802607befab5c0f30dc8d
#
_entry.id   bf6a5486c04802607befab5c0f30dc8d
#
_cell.length_a   1.000
_cell.length_b   1.000
_cell.length_c   1.000
_cell.angle_alpha   90.00
_cell.angle_beta   90.00
_cell.angle_gamma   90.00
#
_symmetry.space_group_name_H-M   'P 1'
#
loop_
_entity.id
_entity.type
_entity.pdbx_description
1 polymer ?
#
loop_
_entity_poly.entity_id
_entity_poly.type
_entity_poly.pdbx_seq_one_letter_code
_entity_poly.pdbx_strand_id
1 'polypeptide(L)'
;EGEDGQNVRFSSLSSGEKQMIYSVSSILYQLRNINSVWDKPNEDNVVYKNVCLVLDEIELYAHPKYQLKLIRLLIDSIKSLGMLHVLNVNIIMATHSPFVLSDIAKQNVLYLEDGENVGRKIKFSPFAANVNDTLLQSFFLNEGFLGAFVSEKIRTLCDYLEGKEQHDNW
;
A
#
# COMPACT_ATOMS: atom_id res chain seq x y z
N GLU A 1 -1.23 -13.78 -17.51
CA GLU A 1 -1.96 -13.35 -18.73
C GLU A 1 -1.86 -11.83 -18.81
N GLY A 2 -1.53 -11.30 -19.99
CA GLY A 2 -1.57 -9.86 -20.24
C GLY A 2 -3.01 -9.35 -20.28
N GLU A 3 -3.19 -8.02 -20.35
CA GLU A 3 -4.53 -7.40 -20.41
C GLU A 3 -5.40 -7.90 -21.58
N ASP A 4 -4.78 -8.41 -22.62
CA ASP A 4 -5.45 -8.93 -23.83
C ASP A 4 -5.60 -10.46 -23.84
N GLY A 5 -5.43 -11.14 -22.69
CA GLY A 5 -5.50 -12.60 -22.58
C GLY A 5 -4.31 -13.33 -23.25
N GLN A 6 -3.29 -12.62 -23.68
CA GLN A 6 -2.10 -13.23 -24.29
C GLN A 6 -1.09 -13.65 -23.21
N ASN A 7 -0.40 -14.76 -23.44
CA ASN A 7 0.69 -15.21 -22.58
C ASN A 7 1.88 -14.25 -22.69
N VAL A 8 2.18 -13.56 -21.59
CA VAL A 8 3.33 -12.66 -21.49
C VAL A 8 4.51 -13.41 -20.90
N ARG A 9 5.70 -13.27 -21.52
CA ARG A 9 6.92 -13.84 -20.97
C ARG A 9 7.34 -13.07 -19.71
N PHE A 10 7.74 -13.80 -18.65
CA PHE A 10 8.20 -13.19 -17.41
C PHE A 10 9.35 -12.17 -17.63
N SER A 11 10.24 -12.47 -18.61
CA SER A 11 11.35 -11.57 -18.95
C SER A 11 10.90 -10.19 -19.47
N SER A 12 9.72 -10.10 -20.09
CA SER A 12 9.19 -8.86 -20.66
C SER A 12 8.41 -7.99 -19.67
N LEU A 13 8.19 -8.49 -18.45
CA LEU A 13 7.53 -7.73 -17.40
C LEU A 13 8.43 -6.59 -16.90
N SER A 14 7.81 -5.48 -16.52
CA SER A 14 8.47 -4.37 -15.81
C SER A 14 9.04 -4.80 -14.46
N SER A 15 9.95 -4.01 -13.90
CA SER A 15 10.51 -4.27 -12.57
C SER A 15 9.43 -4.31 -11.48
N GLY A 16 8.46 -3.39 -11.52
CA GLY A 16 7.35 -3.35 -10.57
C GLY A 16 6.42 -4.55 -10.66
N GLU A 17 6.10 -5.03 -11.88
CA GLU A 17 5.33 -6.26 -12.07
C GLU A 17 6.06 -7.49 -11.54
N LYS A 18 7.35 -7.61 -11.84
CA LYS A 18 8.19 -8.68 -11.29
C LYS A 18 8.22 -8.66 -9.77
N GLN A 19 8.43 -7.48 -9.18
CA GLN A 19 8.45 -7.30 -7.73
C GLN A 19 7.14 -7.76 -7.10
N MET A 20 6.00 -7.33 -7.64
CA MET A 20 4.69 -7.73 -7.14
C MET A 20 4.46 -9.25 -7.22
N ILE A 21 4.83 -9.87 -8.36
CA ILE A 21 4.74 -11.33 -8.52
C ILE A 21 5.62 -12.03 -7.49
N TYR A 22 6.87 -11.58 -7.30
CA TYR A 22 7.77 -12.18 -6.31
C TYR A 22 7.23 -12.05 -4.89
N SER A 23 6.74 -10.85 -4.50
CA SER A 23 6.20 -10.61 -3.17
C SER A 23 5.00 -11.51 -2.90
N VAL A 24 4.01 -11.53 -3.79
CA VAL A 24 2.81 -12.36 -3.64
C VAL A 24 3.17 -13.84 -3.65
N SER A 25 4.01 -14.30 -4.59
CA SER A 25 4.42 -15.71 -4.66
C SER A 25 5.18 -16.17 -3.41
N SER A 26 6.02 -15.31 -2.84
CA SER A 26 6.73 -15.59 -1.60
C SER A 26 5.77 -15.78 -0.42
N ILE A 27 4.78 -14.89 -0.29
CA ILE A 27 3.73 -14.99 0.74
C ILE A 27 2.96 -16.31 0.59
N LEU A 28 2.52 -16.64 -0.63
CA LEU A 28 1.77 -17.87 -0.89
C LEU A 28 2.61 -19.12 -0.61
N TYR A 29 3.89 -19.10 -0.98
CA TYR A 29 4.82 -20.19 -0.69
C TYR A 29 4.97 -20.43 0.82
N GLN A 30 5.15 -19.37 1.61
CA GLN A 30 5.25 -19.49 3.06
C GLN A 30 3.96 -20.02 3.70
N LEU A 31 2.80 -19.49 3.29
CA LEU A 31 1.51 -19.97 3.78
C LEU A 31 1.28 -21.44 3.44
N ARG A 32 1.65 -21.87 2.23
CA ARG A 32 1.56 -23.26 1.82
C ARG A 32 2.49 -24.15 2.66
N ASN A 33 3.71 -23.71 2.94
CA ASN A 33 4.63 -24.44 3.80
C ASN A 33 4.05 -24.60 5.21
N ILE A 34 3.53 -23.54 5.82
CA ILE A 34 2.89 -23.61 7.14
C ILE A 34 1.71 -24.59 7.13
N ASN A 35 0.88 -24.56 6.09
CA ASN A 35 -0.25 -25.49 5.98
C ASN A 35 0.20 -26.95 5.78
N SER A 36 1.28 -27.21 5.05
CA SER A 36 1.76 -28.55 4.72
C SER A 36 2.37 -29.30 5.91
N VAL A 37 2.76 -28.62 6.97
CA VAL A 37 3.27 -29.25 8.21
C VAL A 37 2.21 -30.13 8.86
N TRP A 38 0.94 -29.80 8.70
CA TRP A 38 -0.19 -30.59 9.20
C TRP A 38 -0.33 -31.96 8.50
N ASP A 39 0.09 -32.06 7.24
CA ASP A 39 -0.02 -33.30 6.46
C ASP A 39 1.01 -34.34 6.87
N LYS A 40 2.08 -33.92 7.57
CA LYS A 40 3.15 -34.78 8.06
C LYS A 40 3.45 -34.48 9.53
N PRO A 41 2.52 -34.81 10.44
CA PRO A 41 2.74 -34.57 11.85
C PRO A 41 3.94 -35.39 12.35
N ASN A 42 4.96 -34.69 12.84
CA ASN A 42 6.06 -35.23 13.60
C ASN A 42 6.00 -34.61 15.00
N GLU A 43 6.41 -35.31 16.05
CA GLU A 43 6.34 -34.83 17.43
C GLU A 43 7.05 -33.48 17.64
N ASP A 44 8.04 -33.19 16.79
CA ASP A 44 8.82 -31.96 16.82
C ASP A 44 8.22 -30.80 16.00
N ASN A 45 7.13 -31.02 15.25
CA ASN A 45 6.58 -30.01 14.36
C ASN A 45 5.58 -29.10 15.09
N VAL A 46 5.84 -27.79 15.04
CA VAL A 46 4.88 -26.79 15.53
C VAL A 46 3.87 -26.47 14.44
N VAL A 47 2.59 -26.68 14.72
CA VAL A 47 1.45 -26.43 13.81
C VAL A 47 0.73 -25.15 14.20
N TYR A 48 0.48 -24.27 13.21
CA TYR A 48 -0.17 -22.99 13.42
C TYR A 48 -1.55 -22.96 12.76
N LYS A 49 -2.59 -22.59 13.52
CA LYS A 49 -3.95 -22.37 13.02
C LYS A 49 -4.20 -20.93 12.60
N ASN A 50 -3.46 -20.00 13.20
CA ASN A 50 -3.58 -18.56 12.97
C ASN A 50 -2.23 -18.02 12.52
N VAL A 51 -2.21 -17.27 11.45
CA VAL A 51 -1.02 -16.65 10.88
C VAL A 51 -1.23 -15.15 10.80
N CYS A 52 -0.22 -14.38 11.22
CA CYS A 52 -0.19 -12.94 11.01
C CYS A 52 0.90 -12.61 9.97
N LEU A 53 0.49 -11.98 8.88
CA LEU A 53 1.39 -11.44 7.86
C LEU A 53 1.63 -9.97 8.16
N VAL A 54 2.89 -9.58 8.27
CA VAL A 54 3.28 -8.17 8.35
C VAL A 54 3.96 -7.82 7.03
N LEU A 55 3.36 -6.90 6.30
CA LEU A 55 3.78 -6.48 4.97
C LEU A 55 4.17 -5.00 5.04
N ASP A 56 5.41 -4.71 4.67
CA ASP A 56 5.95 -3.36 4.71
C ASP A 56 6.25 -2.90 3.28
N GLU A 57 5.51 -1.90 2.82
CA GLU A 57 5.63 -1.23 1.52
C GLU A 57 5.81 -2.18 0.32
N ILE A 58 5.09 -3.30 0.29
CA ILE A 58 5.23 -4.30 -0.78
C ILE A 58 4.83 -3.78 -2.17
N GLU A 59 4.13 -2.66 -2.21
CA GLU A 59 3.67 -1.97 -3.42
C GLU A 59 4.66 -0.92 -3.96
N LEU A 60 5.78 -0.65 -3.28
CA LEU A 60 6.63 0.53 -3.48
C LEU A 60 7.05 0.76 -4.94
N TYR A 61 7.35 -0.28 -5.69
CA TYR A 61 7.75 -0.17 -7.09
C TYR A 61 6.63 -0.47 -8.09
N ALA A 62 5.42 -0.73 -7.61
CA ALA A 62 4.31 -1.05 -8.46
C ALA A 62 3.69 0.21 -9.07
N HIS A 63 3.35 0.16 -10.36
CA HIS A 63 2.57 1.21 -10.99
C HIS A 63 1.21 1.39 -10.25
N PRO A 64 0.68 2.61 -10.10
CA PRO A 64 -0.58 2.89 -9.40
C PRO A 64 -1.75 1.96 -9.77
N LYS A 65 -1.86 1.59 -11.03
CA LYS A 65 -2.84 0.63 -11.54
C LYS A 65 -2.78 -0.74 -10.83
N TYR A 66 -1.58 -1.20 -10.48
CA TYR A 66 -1.37 -2.46 -9.77
C TYR A 66 -1.56 -2.30 -8.27
N GLN A 67 -1.22 -1.12 -7.72
CA GLN A 67 -1.47 -0.80 -6.33
C GLN A 67 -2.98 -0.83 -6.01
N LEU A 68 -3.84 -0.32 -6.91
CA LEU A 68 -5.29 -0.41 -6.82
C LEU A 68 -5.84 -1.86 -6.79
N LYS A 69 -5.09 -2.83 -7.30
CA LYS A 69 -5.50 -4.24 -7.37
C LYS A 69 -4.86 -5.11 -6.30
N LEU A 70 -3.91 -4.56 -5.53
CA LEU A 70 -3.06 -5.34 -4.63
C LEU A 70 -3.85 -6.10 -3.57
N ILE A 71 -4.75 -5.42 -2.88
CA ILE A 71 -5.56 -6.03 -1.81
C ILE A 71 -6.40 -7.18 -2.36
N ARG A 72 -7.07 -6.94 -3.48
CA ARG A 72 -7.86 -7.95 -4.16
C ARG A 72 -7.01 -9.15 -4.57
N LEU A 73 -5.85 -8.89 -5.19
CA LEU A 73 -4.92 -9.93 -5.62
C LEU A 73 -4.45 -10.79 -4.44
N LEU A 74 -4.08 -10.18 -3.32
CA LEU A 74 -3.65 -10.89 -2.12
C LEU A 74 -4.77 -11.78 -1.58
N ILE A 75 -5.97 -11.23 -1.40
CA ILE A 75 -7.11 -11.97 -0.85
C ILE A 75 -7.48 -13.15 -1.75
N ASP A 76 -7.61 -12.92 -3.07
CA ASP A 76 -8.00 -13.96 -4.02
C ASP A 76 -6.92 -15.05 -4.11
N SER A 77 -5.64 -14.66 -4.09
CA SER A 77 -4.52 -15.60 -4.11
C SER A 77 -4.45 -16.46 -2.85
N ILE A 78 -4.61 -15.86 -1.67
CA ILE A 78 -4.64 -16.61 -0.39
C ILE A 78 -5.82 -17.56 -0.36
N LYS A 79 -7.02 -17.14 -0.79
CA LYS A 79 -8.21 -18.01 -0.89
C LYS A 79 -7.98 -19.19 -1.83
N SER A 80 -7.27 -18.96 -2.95
CA SER A 80 -6.99 -20.00 -3.96
C SER A 80 -6.09 -21.13 -3.44
N LEU A 81 -5.33 -20.89 -2.35
CA LEU A 81 -4.50 -21.94 -1.73
C LEU A 81 -5.32 -23.09 -1.14
N GLY A 82 -6.60 -22.88 -0.83
CA GLY A 82 -7.46 -23.90 -0.27
C GLY A 82 -6.90 -24.51 1.02
N MET A 83 -6.33 -23.67 1.91
CA MET A 83 -5.73 -24.12 3.15
C MET A 83 -6.78 -24.77 4.07
N LEU A 84 -6.55 -26.01 4.45
CA LEU A 84 -7.48 -26.78 5.30
C LEU A 84 -7.21 -26.59 6.79
N HIS A 85 -5.97 -26.29 7.14
CA HIS A 85 -5.50 -26.32 8.53
C HIS A 85 -5.20 -24.92 9.10
N VAL A 86 -4.81 -23.98 8.26
CA VAL A 86 -4.71 -22.57 8.65
C VAL A 86 -6.10 -21.95 8.59
N LEU A 87 -6.65 -21.63 9.76
CA LEU A 87 -8.03 -21.15 9.90
C LEU A 87 -8.16 -19.65 9.67
N ASN A 88 -7.16 -18.88 10.11
CA ASN A 88 -7.18 -17.43 10.03
C ASN A 88 -5.83 -16.89 9.52
N VAL A 89 -5.90 -15.96 8.59
CA VAL A 89 -4.77 -15.15 8.14
C VAL A 89 -5.11 -13.70 8.42
N ASN A 90 -4.38 -13.09 9.35
CA ASN A 90 -4.47 -11.66 9.62
C ASN A 90 -3.36 -10.94 8.81
N ILE A 91 -3.71 -9.85 8.15
CA ILE A 91 -2.76 -9.07 7.35
C ILE A 91 -2.64 -7.69 7.96
N ILE A 92 -1.43 -7.33 8.38
CA ILE A 92 -1.05 -5.98 8.79
C ILE A 92 -0.18 -5.42 7.66
N MET A 93 -0.59 -4.30 7.10
CA MET A 93 0.14 -3.66 6.00
C MET A 93 0.56 -2.25 6.41
N ALA A 94 1.86 -1.96 6.35
CA ALA A 94 2.37 -0.61 6.39
C ALA A 94 2.48 -0.11 4.94
N THR A 95 1.94 1.08 4.66
CA THR A 95 1.89 1.63 3.30
C THR A 95 1.85 3.15 3.30
N HIS A 96 2.49 3.75 2.31
CA HIS A 96 2.36 5.17 1.95
C HIS A 96 1.53 5.36 0.67
N SER A 97 0.82 4.32 0.20
CA SER A 97 0.04 4.38 -1.02
C SER A 97 -1.41 4.78 -0.77
N PRO A 98 -1.87 5.92 -1.30
CA PRO A 98 -3.28 6.29 -1.26
C PRO A 98 -4.16 5.34 -2.09
N PHE A 99 -3.56 4.66 -3.08
CA PHE A 99 -4.25 3.69 -3.94
C PHE A 99 -4.60 2.41 -3.17
N VAL A 100 -3.69 1.92 -2.34
CA VAL A 100 -3.92 0.76 -1.46
C VAL A 100 -4.95 1.13 -0.40
N LEU A 101 -4.84 2.33 0.17
CA LEU A 101 -5.72 2.79 1.24
C LEU A 101 -7.18 2.90 0.80
N SER A 102 -7.44 3.17 -0.51
CA SER A 102 -8.79 3.28 -1.06
C SER A 102 -9.63 2.02 -0.97
N ASP A 103 -9.00 0.85 -0.80
CA ASP A 103 -9.68 -0.45 -0.64
C ASP A 103 -9.92 -0.83 0.83
N ILE A 104 -9.45 -0.01 1.79
CA ILE A 104 -9.49 -0.33 3.22
C ILE A 104 -10.52 0.54 3.95
N ALA A 105 -11.42 -0.12 4.69
CA ALA A 105 -12.38 0.58 5.51
C ALA A 105 -11.68 1.36 6.65
N LYS A 106 -12.15 2.55 6.95
CA LYS A 106 -11.54 3.48 7.92
C LYS A 106 -11.21 2.85 9.28
N GLN A 107 -12.11 2.01 9.79
CA GLN A 107 -11.91 1.34 11.09
C GLN A 107 -10.73 0.37 11.11
N ASN A 108 -10.25 -0.04 9.94
CA ASN A 108 -9.11 -0.94 9.77
C ASN A 108 -7.82 -0.19 9.45
N VAL A 109 -7.84 1.15 9.49
CA VAL A 109 -6.67 1.99 9.22
C VAL A 109 -6.18 2.63 10.51
N LEU A 110 -4.90 2.41 10.82
CA LEU A 110 -4.17 3.10 11.87
C LEU A 110 -3.37 4.24 11.24
N TYR A 111 -3.68 5.47 11.61
CA TYR A 111 -2.95 6.65 11.17
C TYR A 111 -1.91 7.04 12.20
N LEU A 112 -0.66 7.10 11.78
CA LEU A 112 0.48 7.45 12.63
C LEU A 112 1.14 8.74 12.14
N GLU A 113 1.36 9.67 13.03
CA GLU A 113 2.12 10.91 12.82
C GLU A 113 3.08 11.05 14.01
N ASP A 114 4.37 11.18 13.75
CA ASP A 114 5.43 11.23 14.77
C ASP A 114 5.36 10.10 15.82
N GLY A 115 4.94 8.91 15.40
CA GLY A 115 4.79 7.74 16.28
C GLY A 115 3.49 7.69 17.08
N GLU A 116 2.65 8.72 16.99
CA GLU A 116 1.39 8.82 17.73
C GLU A 116 0.18 8.46 16.85
N ASN A 117 -0.83 7.83 17.46
CA ASN A 117 -2.08 7.52 16.75
C ASN A 117 -2.96 8.78 16.62
N VAL A 118 -3.09 9.28 15.40
CA VAL A 118 -3.89 10.46 15.07
C VAL A 118 -5.23 10.14 14.42
N GLY A 119 -5.62 8.89 14.34
CA GLY A 119 -6.85 8.43 13.66
C GLY A 119 -8.13 9.12 14.15
N ARG A 120 -8.18 9.58 15.43
CA ARG A 120 -9.32 10.33 15.97
C ARG A 120 -9.48 11.73 15.36
N LYS A 121 -8.38 12.34 14.89
CA LYS A 121 -8.38 13.66 14.25
C LYS A 121 -8.89 13.59 12.81
N ILE A 122 -8.74 12.44 12.16
CA ILE A 122 -9.11 12.23 10.75
C ILE A 122 -10.59 11.87 10.67
N LYS A 123 -11.40 12.79 10.16
CA LYS A 123 -12.84 12.55 9.94
C LYS A 123 -13.12 11.85 8.61
N PHE A 124 -12.19 11.89 7.71
CA PHE A 124 -12.27 11.36 6.36
C PHE A 124 -12.28 9.82 6.34
N SER A 125 -12.99 9.24 5.38
CA SER A 125 -12.96 7.81 5.09
C SER A 125 -12.24 7.57 3.76
N PRO A 126 -11.13 6.82 3.75
CA PRO A 126 -10.38 6.55 2.52
C PRO A 126 -11.11 5.56 1.60
N PHE A 127 -12.03 4.75 2.15
CA PHE A 127 -12.74 3.72 1.38
C PHE A 127 -13.57 4.32 0.26
N ALA A 128 -13.29 3.91 -0.97
CA ALA A 128 -13.90 4.41 -2.21
C ALA A 128 -13.74 5.93 -2.44
N ALA A 129 -12.79 6.57 -1.77
CA ALA A 129 -12.53 7.99 -1.89
C ALA A 129 -11.65 8.30 -3.12
N ASN A 130 -11.69 9.58 -3.54
CA ASN A 130 -10.77 10.09 -4.54
C ASN A 130 -9.32 10.08 -3.98
N VAL A 131 -8.36 9.69 -4.80
CA VAL A 131 -6.94 9.63 -4.41
C VAL A 131 -6.41 10.98 -3.92
N ASN A 132 -6.83 12.09 -4.55
CA ASN A 132 -6.39 13.43 -4.13
C ASN A 132 -6.90 13.78 -2.72
N ASP A 133 -8.16 13.44 -2.41
CA ASP A 133 -8.72 13.65 -1.08
C ASP A 133 -8.01 12.77 -0.04
N THR A 134 -7.69 11.54 -0.43
CA THR A 134 -6.94 10.61 0.40
C THR A 134 -5.53 11.14 0.70
N LEU A 135 -4.82 11.68 -0.29
CA LEU A 135 -3.50 12.29 -0.12
C LEU A 135 -3.56 13.48 0.84
N LEU A 136 -4.49 14.41 0.65
CA LEU A 136 -4.62 15.59 1.49
C LEU A 136 -4.93 15.25 2.95
N GLN A 137 -5.87 14.33 3.17
CA GLN A 137 -6.43 14.11 4.50
C GLN A 137 -5.80 12.94 5.26
N SER A 138 -5.26 11.95 4.54
CA SER A 138 -4.68 10.76 5.16
C SER A 138 -3.15 10.80 5.27
N PHE A 139 -2.49 11.62 4.44
CA PHE A 139 -1.04 11.74 4.41
C PHE A 139 -0.54 13.11 4.90
N PHE A 140 -1.39 13.87 5.58
CA PHE A 140 -1.05 15.14 6.27
C PHE A 140 -0.37 16.17 5.36
N LEU A 141 -0.73 16.21 4.07
CA LEU A 141 -0.19 17.18 3.11
C LEU A 141 -0.83 18.56 3.33
N ASN A 142 -0.54 19.18 4.45
CA ASN A 142 -1.12 20.47 4.86
C ASN A 142 -0.72 21.62 3.93
N GLU A 143 0.39 21.49 3.21
CA GLU A 143 0.92 22.52 2.29
C GLU A 143 0.35 22.38 0.85
N GLY A 144 -0.53 21.40 0.61
CA GLY A 144 -1.12 21.15 -0.71
C GLY A 144 -0.22 20.34 -1.65
N PHE A 145 -0.51 20.37 -2.96
CA PHE A 145 0.17 19.58 -3.99
C PHE A 145 1.22 20.34 -4.79
N LEU A 146 1.56 21.56 -4.40
CA LEU A 146 2.57 22.36 -5.09
C LEU A 146 3.97 21.94 -4.63
N GLY A 147 4.85 21.73 -5.59
CA GLY A 147 6.27 21.50 -5.29
C GLY A 147 6.90 22.70 -4.60
N ALA A 148 7.87 22.47 -3.71
CA ALA A 148 8.52 23.52 -2.90
C ALA A 148 9.06 24.69 -3.75
N PHE A 149 9.66 24.41 -4.91
CA PHE A 149 10.16 25.43 -5.82
C PHE A 149 9.06 26.36 -6.34
N VAL A 150 7.93 25.80 -6.75
CA VAL A 150 6.78 26.58 -7.27
C VAL A 150 6.13 27.37 -6.13
N SER A 151 5.96 26.74 -4.96
CA SER A 151 5.41 27.40 -3.77
C SER A 151 6.25 28.60 -3.34
N GLU A 152 7.58 28.48 -3.37
CA GLU A 152 8.52 29.57 -3.09
C GLU A 152 8.36 30.71 -4.09
N LYS A 153 8.32 30.41 -5.40
CA LYS A 153 8.15 31.42 -6.45
C LYS A 153 6.82 32.16 -6.37
N ILE A 154 5.73 31.44 -6.09
CA ILE A 154 4.41 32.04 -5.89
C ILE A 154 4.44 32.97 -4.68
N ARG A 155 5.02 32.55 -3.55
CA ARG A 155 5.13 33.36 -2.35
C ARG A 155 5.94 34.62 -2.62
N THR A 156 7.13 34.52 -3.25
CA THR A 156 7.96 35.65 -3.64
C THR A 156 7.17 36.64 -4.53
N LEU A 157 6.43 36.12 -5.51
CA LEU A 157 5.59 36.97 -6.37
C LEU A 157 4.48 37.68 -5.59
N CYS A 158 3.80 36.97 -4.68
CA CYS A 158 2.77 37.56 -3.83
C CYS A 158 3.35 38.65 -2.93
N ASP A 159 4.49 38.40 -2.29
CA ASP A 159 5.19 39.36 -1.43
C ASP A 159 5.63 40.63 -2.20
N TYR A 160 6.09 40.46 -3.44
CA TYR A 160 6.39 41.57 -4.34
C TYR A 160 5.14 42.39 -4.70
N LEU A 161 4.04 41.72 -5.07
CA LEU A 161 2.77 42.40 -5.42
C LEU A 161 2.13 43.11 -4.22
N GLU A 162 2.34 42.58 -3.01
CA GLU A 162 1.88 43.20 -1.76
C GLU A 162 2.85 44.30 -1.24
N GLY A 163 3.95 44.54 -1.94
CA GLY A 163 4.94 45.58 -1.58
C GLY A 163 5.77 45.25 -0.31
N LYS A 164 5.87 43.97 0.06
CA LYS A 164 6.61 43.53 1.24
C LYS A 164 8.08 43.32 1.00
N GLU A 165 8.48 43.01 -0.23
CA GLU A 165 9.88 42.87 -0.63
C GLU A 165 10.14 43.56 -1.99
N GLN A 166 11.27 44.33 -2.08
CA GLN A 166 11.82 44.74 -3.34
C GLN A 166 12.86 43.69 -3.79
N HIS A 167 12.53 42.92 -4.81
CA HIS A 167 13.51 42.00 -5.39
C HIS A 167 14.23 42.63 -6.56
N ASP A 168 15.52 42.84 -6.38
CA ASP A 168 16.43 43.40 -7.40
C ASP A 168 17.02 42.38 -8.38
N ASN A 169 16.55 41.10 -8.42
CA ASN A 169 17.12 40.11 -9.33
C ASN A 169 16.08 39.04 -9.76
N TRP A 170 15.74 39.13 -11.02
CA TRP A 170 15.14 38.06 -11.83
C TRP A 170 16.19 37.41 -12.71
#